data_5b94b8632973c3f8fcda64bbcb4b2c4e
#
_entry.id   5b94b8632973c3f8fcda64bbcb4b2c4e
#
_cell.length_a   1.000
_cell.length_b   1.000
_cell.length_c   1.000
_cell.angle_alpha   90.00
_cell.angle_beta   90.00
_cell.angle_gamma   90.00
#
_symmetry.space_group_name_H-M   'P 1'
#
loop_
_entity.id
_entity.type
_entity.pdbx_description
1 polymer ?
#
loop_
_entity_poly.entity_id
_entity_poly.type
_entity_poly.pdbx_seq_one_letter_code
_entity_poly.pdbx_strand_id
1 'polypeptide(L)'
;MSDTPLNRTYVNGLDTSGTLSARAHQGLKASPKGLARLVALAIGISLSIAMPLDAQASNKQIQWAKQLAKQQLTDKQELCHHEIVFRESTWNYKAIGNKGGTKQTYGLYQMKVESLKHANSIKQFWMYYHYVGYRYGWTEYEDPNYCGALHHLKTKGWQ
;
A
#
# COMPACT_ATOMS: atom_id res chain seq x y z
N MET A 1 -24.18 14.64 34.38
CA MET A 1 -23.48 13.71 33.48
C MET A 1 -23.58 14.32 32.12
N SER A 2 -22.50 14.93 31.65
CA SER A 2 -22.51 15.83 30.49
C SER A 2 -21.71 15.17 29.37
N ASP A 3 -22.43 14.73 28.36
CA ASP A 3 -21.84 14.20 27.13
C ASP A 3 -21.37 15.36 26.25
N THR A 4 -20.06 15.44 26.04
CA THR A 4 -19.49 16.40 25.10
C THR A 4 -19.08 15.65 23.83
N PRO A 5 -19.70 15.92 22.66
CA PRO A 5 -19.27 15.31 21.42
C PRO A 5 -17.99 15.98 20.91
N LEU A 6 -16.95 15.17 20.66
CA LEU A 6 -15.71 15.60 20.00
C LEU A 6 -15.98 15.94 18.53
N ASN A 7 -15.94 17.23 18.25
CA ASN A 7 -16.04 17.80 16.91
C ASN A 7 -14.70 17.66 16.19
N ARG A 8 -14.60 16.68 15.30
CA ARG A 8 -13.42 16.45 14.45
C ARG A 8 -13.51 17.37 13.23
N THR A 9 -12.88 18.53 13.32
CA THR A 9 -12.79 19.49 12.22
C THR A 9 -11.85 18.95 11.13
N TYR A 10 -12.40 18.65 9.96
CA TYR A 10 -11.64 18.40 8.74
C TYR A 10 -11.02 19.71 8.27
N VAL A 11 -9.70 19.78 8.28
CA VAL A 11 -8.97 20.92 7.69
C VAL A 11 -8.67 20.57 6.24
N ASN A 12 -9.47 21.10 5.34
CA ASN A 12 -9.16 21.17 3.92
C ASN A 12 -8.17 22.32 3.71
N GLY A 13 -6.90 22.02 3.48
CA GLY A 13 -5.88 22.98 3.10
C GLY A 13 -5.33 22.64 1.71
N LEU A 14 -5.97 23.12 0.67
CA LEU A 14 -5.41 23.21 -0.67
C LEU A 14 -5.03 24.68 -0.88
N ASP A 15 -3.75 25.01 -0.69
CA ASP A 15 -3.20 26.28 -1.14
C ASP A 15 -2.39 26.07 -2.40
N THR A 16 -3.01 26.44 -3.51
CA THR A 16 -2.40 26.63 -4.81
C THR A 16 -1.94 28.08 -4.94
N SER A 17 -0.68 28.37 -4.73
CA SER A 17 -0.01 29.54 -5.36
C SER A 17 1.51 29.51 -5.12
N GLY A 18 2.22 28.85 -6.02
CA GLY A 18 3.68 28.92 -6.12
C GLY A 18 4.06 29.59 -7.43
N THR A 19 4.12 30.90 -7.44
CA THR A 19 4.66 31.71 -8.54
C THR A 19 6.16 31.49 -8.69
N LEU A 20 6.57 30.88 -9.80
CA LEU A 20 7.97 30.76 -10.21
C LEU A 20 8.45 32.10 -10.73
N SER A 21 9.30 32.80 -9.97
CA SER A 21 10.05 33.97 -10.38
C SER A 21 11.26 33.55 -11.21
N ALA A 22 11.20 33.82 -12.50
CA ALA A 22 12.33 33.69 -13.42
C ALA A 22 13.32 34.83 -13.20
N ARG A 23 14.51 34.51 -12.72
CA ARG A 23 15.63 35.47 -12.62
C ARG A 23 16.58 35.25 -13.79
N ALA A 24 16.48 36.14 -14.76
CA ALA A 24 17.43 36.24 -15.86
C ALA A 24 18.79 36.76 -15.34
N HIS A 25 19.86 36.05 -15.63
CA HIS A 25 21.21 36.60 -15.62
C HIS A 25 21.81 36.53 -17.00
N GLN A 26 22.08 37.75 -17.49
CA GLN A 26 22.75 38.04 -18.75
C GLN A 26 24.24 37.76 -18.67
N GLY A 27 24.79 37.38 -19.82
CA GLY A 27 26.08 37.85 -20.29
C GLY A 27 27.25 36.89 -20.12
N LEU A 28 27.59 36.18 -21.18
CA LEU A 28 28.99 35.87 -21.47
C LEU A 28 29.25 35.87 -22.97
N LYS A 29 30.22 36.71 -23.31
CA LYS A 29 30.70 37.11 -24.65
C LYS A 29 31.25 35.92 -25.45
N ALA A 30 30.96 35.92 -26.72
CA ALA A 30 31.53 35.03 -27.72
C ALA A 30 33.04 35.26 -27.90
N SER A 31 33.81 34.20 -28.05
CA SER A 31 35.14 34.20 -28.68
C SER A 31 35.21 33.03 -29.68
N PRO A 32 35.55 33.31 -30.95
CA PRO A 32 35.63 32.28 -31.95
C PRO A 32 37.08 31.84 -32.11
N LYS A 33 37.39 30.56 -31.95
CA LYS A 33 38.53 29.91 -32.63
C LYS A 33 38.45 28.40 -32.44
N GLY A 34 38.17 27.75 -33.54
CA GLY A 34 38.68 26.49 -34.05
C GLY A 34 38.79 25.29 -33.13
N LEU A 35 38.04 24.26 -33.43
CA LEU A 35 38.53 22.91 -33.69
C LEU A 35 37.33 22.00 -33.97
N ALA A 36 37.35 21.45 -35.17
CA ALA A 36 36.43 20.36 -35.53
C ALA A 36 36.59 19.22 -34.56
N ARG A 37 35.58 18.97 -33.71
CA ARG A 37 35.47 17.77 -32.90
C ARG A 37 34.26 16.98 -33.40
N LEU A 38 34.55 15.85 -33.97
CA LEU A 38 33.62 14.78 -34.28
C LEU A 38 32.70 14.53 -33.08
N VAL A 39 31.44 14.95 -33.20
CA VAL A 39 30.39 14.56 -32.25
C VAL A 39 30.01 13.16 -32.58
N ALA A 40 30.57 12.19 -31.86
CA ALA A 40 30.05 10.84 -31.82
C ALA A 40 28.68 10.90 -31.14
N LEU A 41 27.60 10.81 -31.94
CA LEU A 41 26.27 10.58 -31.46
C LEU A 41 26.22 9.19 -30.82
N ALA A 42 26.46 9.11 -29.50
CA ALA A 42 26.11 7.95 -28.73
C ALA A 42 24.60 7.89 -28.65
N ILE A 43 23.95 7.14 -29.53
CA ILE A 43 22.53 6.76 -29.42
C ILE A 43 22.46 5.81 -28.22
N GLY A 44 22.21 6.40 -27.04
CA GLY A 44 21.86 5.67 -25.85
C GLY A 44 20.51 4.98 -26.07
N ILE A 45 20.54 3.72 -26.43
CA ILE A 45 19.34 2.87 -26.41
C ILE A 45 18.98 2.69 -24.93
N SER A 46 18.11 3.57 -24.42
CA SER A 46 17.46 3.36 -23.13
C SER A 46 16.51 2.17 -23.28
N LEU A 47 16.96 1.03 -22.80
CA LEU A 47 16.15 -0.16 -22.65
C LEU A 47 15.11 0.11 -21.56
N SER A 48 13.99 0.71 -21.95
CA SER A 48 12.83 0.84 -21.06
C SER A 48 12.25 -0.55 -20.89
N ILE A 49 12.57 -1.23 -19.79
CA ILE A 49 11.94 -2.48 -19.39
C ILE A 49 10.50 -2.12 -19.00
N ALA A 50 9.58 -2.22 -19.95
CA ALA A 50 8.16 -2.08 -19.69
C ALA A 50 7.74 -3.28 -18.81
N MET A 51 7.37 -3.01 -17.57
CA MET A 51 6.78 -4.05 -16.71
C MET A 51 5.47 -4.55 -17.33
N PRO A 52 5.20 -5.86 -17.33
CA PRO A 52 3.94 -6.38 -17.81
C PRO A 52 2.76 -5.77 -17.02
N LEU A 53 1.67 -5.46 -17.72
CA LEU A 53 0.49 -4.76 -17.21
C LEU A 53 -0.10 -5.43 -15.94
N ASP A 54 -0.07 -6.76 -15.89
CA ASP A 54 -0.54 -7.54 -14.74
C ASP A 54 0.32 -7.35 -13.49
N ALA A 55 1.64 -7.23 -13.63
CA ALA A 55 2.54 -6.96 -12.52
C ALA A 55 2.31 -5.55 -11.96
N GLN A 56 2.04 -4.57 -12.82
CA GLN A 56 1.74 -3.21 -12.42
C GLN A 56 0.38 -3.11 -11.68
N ALA A 57 -0.65 -3.81 -12.18
CA ALA A 57 -1.94 -3.89 -11.51
C ALA A 57 -1.84 -4.58 -10.14
N SER A 58 -1.05 -5.64 -10.02
CA SER A 58 -0.79 -6.34 -8.76
C SER A 58 -0.08 -5.43 -7.74
N ASN A 59 0.94 -4.70 -8.15
CA ASN A 59 1.66 -3.76 -7.30
C ASN A 59 0.74 -2.66 -6.77
N LYS A 60 -0.15 -2.14 -7.59
CA LYS A 60 -1.14 -1.13 -7.18
C LYS A 60 -2.09 -1.66 -6.09
N GLN A 61 -2.56 -2.90 -6.22
CA GLN A 61 -3.40 -3.54 -5.20
C GLN A 61 -2.68 -3.68 -3.85
N ILE A 62 -1.41 -4.10 -3.86
CA ILE A 62 -0.59 -4.20 -2.66
C ILE A 62 -0.40 -2.83 -2.00
N GLN A 63 -0.10 -1.80 -2.78
CA GLN A 63 0.07 -0.44 -2.27
C GLN A 63 -1.20 0.09 -1.61
N TRP A 64 -2.38 -0.15 -2.19
CA TRP A 64 -3.64 0.24 -1.58
C TRP A 64 -3.87 -0.44 -0.23
N ALA A 65 -3.62 -1.74 -0.10
CA ALA A 65 -3.77 -2.44 1.18
C ALA A 65 -2.81 -1.89 2.25
N LYS A 66 -1.55 -1.63 1.88
CA LYS A 66 -0.56 -1.02 2.79
C LYS A 66 -0.95 0.39 3.21
N GLN A 67 -1.42 1.21 2.26
CA GLN A 67 -1.86 2.58 2.55
C GLN A 67 -3.07 2.60 3.49
N LEU A 68 -4.04 1.71 3.29
CA LEU A 68 -5.17 1.57 4.20
C LEU A 68 -4.72 1.16 5.60
N ALA A 69 -3.82 0.17 5.71
CA ALA A 69 -3.28 -0.23 7.01
C ALA A 69 -2.64 0.95 7.73
N LYS A 70 -1.78 1.71 7.04
CA LYS A 70 -1.13 2.90 7.59
C LYS A 70 -2.10 4.01 8.01
N GLN A 71 -3.22 4.16 7.32
CA GLN A 71 -4.21 5.21 7.61
C GLN A 71 -5.21 4.82 8.70
N GLN A 72 -5.49 3.53 8.84
CA GLN A 72 -6.56 3.01 9.68
C GLN A 72 -6.07 2.39 10.99
N LEU A 73 -4.78 2.11 11.12
CA LEU A 73 -4.21 1.40 12.26
C LEU A 73 -3.14 2.25 12.95
N THR A 74 -2.97 2.04 14.25
CA THR A 74 -1.78 2.52 14.94
C THR A 74 -0.54 1.78 14.46
N ASP A 75 0.64 2.38 14.58
CA ASP A 75 1.92 1.80 14.12
C ASP A 75 2.12 0.36 14.60
N LYS A 76 1.76 0.09 15.85
CA LYS A 76 1.86 -1.25 16.44
C LYS A 76 0.94 -2.25 15.74
N GLN A 77 -0.31 -1.88 15.47
CA GLN A 77 -1.27 -2.76 14.81
C GLN A 77 -0.95 -2.91 13.31
N GLU A 78 -0.42 -1.87 12.67
CA GLU A 78 0.08 -1.93 11.30
C GLU A 78 1.20 -2.95 11.14
N LEU A 79 2.19 -2.96 12.02
CA LEU A 79 3.29 -3.94 12.01
C LEU A 79 2.76 -5.37 12.14
N CYS A 80 1.82 -5.62 13.06
CA CYS A 80 1.19 -6.92 13.22
C CYS A 80 0.38 -7.33 11.99
N HIS A 81 -0.37 -6.39 11.40
CA HIS A 81 -1.10 -6.58 10.14
C HIS A 81 -0.15 -6.98 8.99
N HIS A 82 0.96 -6.27 8.82
CA HIS A 82 1.94 -6.56 7.77
C HIS A 82 2.52 -7.97 7.90
N GLU A 83 2.85 -8.39 9.11
CA GLU A 83 3.37 -9.73 9.38
C GLU A 83 2.32 -10.82 9.08
N ILE A 84 1.04 -10.59 9.40
CA ILE A 84 -0.05 -11.51 9.06
C ILE A 84 -0.13 -11.68 7.55
N VAL A 85 -0.24 -10.58 6.80
CA VAL A 85 -0.38 -10.63 5.34
C VAL A 85 0.82 -11.32 4.68
N PHE A 86 2.03 -11.05 5.18
CA PHE A 86 3.24 -11.71 4.69
C PHE A 86 3.18 -13.23 4.90
N ARG A 87 2.77 -13.68 6.08
CA ARG A 87 2.65 -15.13 6.40
C ARG A 87 1.56 -15.84 5.61
N GLU A 88 0.42 -15.18 5.42
CA GLU A 88 -0.75 -15.79 4.78
C GLU A 88 -0.62 -15.87 3.26
N SER A 89 -0.08 -14.86 2.61
CA SER A 89 -0.11 -14.77 1.15
C SER A 89 1.15 -14.21 0.49
N THR A 90 2.14 -13.81 1.28
CA THR A 90 3.31 -13.05 0.77
C THR A 90 2.86 -11.83 -0.05
N TRP A 91 1.82 -11.14 0.42
CA TRP A 91 1.19 -9.99 -0.23
C TRP A 91 0.53 -10.30 -1.59
N ASN A 92 0.23 -11.55 -1.89
CA ASN A 92 -0.50 -11.92 -3.10
C ASN A 92 -2.02 -11.80 -2.89
N TYR A 93 -2.64 -10.74 -3.36
CA TYR A 93 -4.08 -10.50 -3.21
C TYR A 93 -4.96 -11.48 -4.02
N LYS A 94 -4.38 -12.22 -4.97
CA LYS A 94 -5.03 -13.29 -5.75
C LYS A 94 -4.69 -14.69 -5.22
N ALA A 95 -4.02 -14.80 -4.07
CA ALA A 95 -3.64 -16.10 -3.52
C ALA A 95 -4.86 -17.00 -3.29
N ILE A 96 -4.71 -18.26 -3.66
CA ILE A 96 -5.69 -19.31 -3.39
C ILE A 96 -4.97 -20.42 -2.63
N GLY A 97 -5.32 -20.59 -1.37
CA GLY A 97 -4.81 -21.65 -0.51
C GLY A 97 -5.78 -22.82 -0.39
N ASN A 98 -5.30 -23.88 0.26
CA ASN A 98 -6.04 -25.11 0.52
C ASN A 98 -6.76 -25.69 -0.71
N LYS A 99 -6.04 -25.74 -1.86
CA LYS A 99 -6.61 -26.12 -3.16
C LYS A 99 -7.20 -27.54 -3.21
N GLY A 100 -6.76 -28.42 -2.34
CA GLY A 100 -7.29 -29.80 -2.24
C GLY A 100 -8.26 -30.02 -1.07
N GLY A 101 -8.53 -28.99 -0.27
CA GLY A 101 -9.40 -29.11 0.90
C GLY A 101 -10.88 -28.83 0.60
N THR A 102 -11.73 -29.10 1.57
CA THR A 102 -13.19 -28.89 1.48
C THR A 102 -13.58 -27.42 1.33
N LYS A 103 -12.74 -26.48 1.83
CA LYS A 103 -12.94 -25.04 1.72
C LYS A 103 -11.62 -24.37 1.37
N GLN A 104 -11.57 -23.75 0.21
CA GLN A 104 -10.44 -22.93 -0.22
C GLN A 104 -10.35 -21.63 0.58
N THR A 105 -9.15 -21.09 0.66
CA THR A 105 -8.87 -19.77 1.25
C THR A 105 -8.45 -18.79 0.16
N TYR A 106 -8.75 -17.50 0.36
CA TYR A 106 -8.56 -16.49 -0.69
C TYR A 106 -7.92 -15.22 -0.18
N GLY A 107 -7.08 -14.65 -1.04
CA GLY A 107 -6.58 -13.29 -0.94
C GLY A 107 -5.46 -13.09 0.06
N LEU A 108 -5.26 -11.83 0.43
CA LEU A 108 -4.19 -11.36 1.31
C LEU A 108 -4.18 -12.07 2.67
N TYR A 109 -5.36 -12.39 3.19
CA TYR A 109 -5.56 -12.90 4.55
C TYR A 109 -6.01 -14.37 4.59
N GLN A 110 -6.01 -15.05 3.46
CA GLN A 110 -6.39 -16.45 3.33
C GLN A 110 -7.72 -16.80 4.03
N MET A 111 -8.71 -15.93 3.89
CA MET A 111 -10.04 -16.12 4.46
C MET A 111 -10.85 -17.16 3.67
N LYS A 112 -11.63 -18.00 4.39
CA LYS A 112 -12.53 -19.02 3.81
C LYS A 112 -13.85 -18.39 3.31
N VAL A 113 -13.75 -17.29 2.55
CA VAL A 113 -14.89 -16.53 2.03
C VAL A 113 -14.80 -16.45 0.52
N GLU A 114 -15.64 -17.19 -0.19
CA GLU A 114 -15.56 -17.34 -1.64
C GLU A 114 -15.69 -16.01 -2.40
N SER A 115 -16.48 -15.07 -1.91
CA SER A 115 -16.61 -13.74 -2.52
C SER A 115 -15.31 -12.94 -2.58
N LEU A 116 -14.26 -13.38 -1.86
CA LEU A 116 -12.92 -12.77 -1.91
C LEU A 116 -12.06 -13.27 -3.06
N LYS A 117 -12.45 -14.34 -3.73
CA LYS A 117 -11.71 -14.92 -4.88
C LYS A 117 -11.41 -13.89 -5.99
N HIS A 118 -12.36 -13.00 -6.22
CA HIS A 118 -12.27 -11.96 -7.25
C HIS A 118 -12.27 -10.53 -6.65
N ALA A 119 -12.14 -10.42 -5.33
CA ALA A 119 -12.14 -9.14 -4.66
C ALA A 119 -10.81 -8.41 -4.81
N ASN A 120 -10.86 -7.08 -4.92
CA ASN A 120 -9.69 -6.22 -4.84
C ASN A 120 -9.15 -6.18 -3.40
N SER A 121 -7.93 -5.67 -3.23
CA SER A 121 -7.26 -5.59 -1.93
C SER A 121 -7.99 -4.71 -0.92
N ILE A 122 -8.70 -3.67 -1.37
CA ILE A 122 -9.47 -2.77 -0.52
C ILE A 122 -10.62 -3.52 0.16
N LYS A 123 -11.40 -4.29 -0.62
CA LYS A 123 -12.48 -5.12 -0.08
C LYS A 123 -11.94 -6.19 0.87
N GLN A 124 -10.81 -6.82 0.51
CA GLN A 124 -10.16 -7.82 1.37
C GLN A 124 -9.72 -7.19 2.71
N PHE A 125 -9.12 -6.00 2.67
CA PHE A 125 -8.69 -5.27 3.88
C PHE A 125 -9.87 -5.03 4.83
N TRP A 126 -10.96 -4.44 4.34
CA TRP A 126 -12.11 -4.11 5.19
C TRP A 126 -12.80 -5.34 5.75
N MET A 127 -12.92 -6.42 4.96
CA MET A 127 -13.49 -7.67 5.48
C MET A 127 -12.63 -8.26 6.60
N TYR A 128 -11.32 -8.23 6.44
CA TYR A 128 -10.42 -8.72 7.46
C TYR A 128 -10.33 -7.79 8.68
N TYR A 129 -10.40 -6.49 8.49
CA TYR A 129 -10.49 -5.48 9.55
C TYR A 129 -11.65 -5.79 10.51
N HIS A 130 -12.85 -5.97 9.97
CA HIS A 130 -14.02 -6.33 10.77
C HIS A 130 -13.91 -7.72 11.40
N TYR A 131 -13.37 -8.70 10.67
CA TYR A 131 -13.12 -10.02 11.21
C TYR A 131 -12.21 -10.01 12.43
N VAL A 132 -11.10 -9.26 12.36
CA VAL A 132 -10.15 -9.14 13.48
C VAL A 132 -10.82 -8.45 14.67
N GLY A 133 -11.53 -7.35 14.46
CA GLY A 133 -12.26 -6.65 15.51
C GLY A 133 -13.31 -7.54 16.19
N TYR A 134 -14.06 -8.31 15.40
CA TYR A 134 -15.05 -9.26 15.94
C TYR A 134 -14.43 -10.42 16.74
N ARG A 135 -13.33 -11.00 16.24
CA ARG A 135 -12.75 -12.21 16.80
C ARG A 135 -11.73 -11.98 17.91
N TYR A 136 -10.90 -10.94 17.77
CA TYR A 136 -9.79 -10.66 18.68
C TYR A 136 -9.99 -9.39 19.50
N GLY A 137 -11.13 -8.72 19.31
CA GLY A 137 -11.48 -7.47 19.99
C GLY A 137 -10.81 -6.24 19.42
N TRP A 138 -11.05 -5.12 20.09
CA TRP A 138 -10.56 -3.80 19.74
C TRP A 138 -9.54 -3.32 20.78
N THR A 139 -8.59 -2.51 20.37
CA THR A 139 -7.64 -1.86 21.28
C THR A 139 -8.26 -0.63 21.94
N GLU A 140 -7.56 -0.03 22.88
CA GLU A 140 -7.94 1.26 23.49
C GLU A 140 -7.99 2.44 22.51
N TYR A 141 -7.34 2.28 21.34
CA TYR A 141 -7.35 3.26 20.25
C TYR A 141 -8.39 2.95 19.16
N GLU A 142 -9.34 2.08 19.46
CA GLU A 142 -10.38 1.64 18.52
C GLU A 142 -9.87 0.94 17.26
N ASP A 143 -8.64 0.45 17.27
CA ASP A 143 -8.10 -0.44 16.24
C ASP A 143 -8.53 -1.89 16.50
N PRO A 144 -8.77 -2.70 15.45
CA PRO A 144 -8.85 -4.14 15.62
C PRO A 144 -7.54 -4.71 16.16
N ASN A 145 -7.61 -5.65 17.07
CA ASN A 145 -6.43 -6.23 17.72
C ASN A 145 -5.67 -7.20 16.80
N TYR A 146 -4.96 -6.63 15.80
CA TYR A 146 -4.12 -7.40 14.87
C TYR A 146 -2.97 -8.13 15.57
N CYS A 147 -2.42 -7.57 16.64
CA CYS A 147 -1.36 -8.23 17.39
C CYS A 147 -1.87 -9.47 18.13
N GLY A 148 -3.12 -9.43 18.61
CA GLY A 148 -3.80 -10.62 19.14
C GLY A 148 -4.02 -11.69 18.08
N ALA A 149 -4.47 -11.28 16.88
CA ALA A 149 -4.61 -12.16 15.72
C ALA A 149 -3.29 -12.80 15.30
N LEU A 150 -2.20 -12.00 15.24
CA LEU A 150 -0.86 -12.48 14.92
C LEU A 150 -0.34 -13.47 15.96
N HIS A 151 -0.56 -13.21 17.24
CA HIS A 151 -0.19 -14.14 18.30
C HIS A 151 -0.92 -15.47 18.12
N HIS A 152 -2.23 -15.44 17.84
CA HIS A 152 -3.00 -16.65 17.57
C HIS A 152 -2.47 -17.40 16.35
N LEU A 153 -2.20 -16.70 15.24
CA LEU A 153 -1.62 -17.30 14.04
C LEU A 153 -0.29 -17.99 14.32
N LYS A 154 0.60 -17.35 15.09
CA LYS A 154 1.93 -17.90 15.44
C LYS A 154 1.83 -19.14 16.35
N THR A 155 0.85 -19.18 17.23
CA THR A 155 0.72 -20.26 18.24
C THR A 155 -0.15 -21.42 17.77
N LYS A 156 -1.15 -21.16 16.94
CA LYS A 156 -2.12 -22.17 16.46
C LYS A 156 -1.95 -22.54 14.99
N GLY A 157 -1.22 -21.73 14.22
CA GLY A 157 -1.01 -21.94 12.77
C GLY A 157 -2.22 -21.58 11.90
N TRP A 158 -3.25 -20.93 12.46
CA TRP A 158 -4.47 -20.48 11.76
C TRP A 158 -5.11 -19.29 12.46
N GLN A 159 -6.06 -18.65 11.77
CA GLN A 159 -6.81 -17.48 12.28
C GLN A 159 -8.30 -17.78 12.43
#